data_4bb54850d9691989a00a1b033197ba26
#
_entry.id   4bb54850d9691989a00a1b033197ba26
#
_cell.length_a   1.000
_cell.length_b   1.000
_cell.length_c   1.000
_cell.angle_alpha   90.00
_cell.angle_beta   90.00
_cell.angle_gamma   90.00
#
_symmetry.space_group_name_H-M   'P 1'
#
loop_
_entity.id
_entity.type
_entity.pdbx_description
1 polymer ?
#
loop_
_entity_poly.entity_id
_entity_poly.type
_entity_poly.pdbx_seq_one_letter_code
_entity_poly.pdbx_strand_id
1 'polypeptide(L)'
;HLETLKNYKGKSDLVAFETPYPSEVNIGSPAIDHELAIGIPKVSMDRPPIGIVLGNQDFYDSDITGRSSTEKNVKIVRNYFHNIFGLDDHSIIPSQYWFFNDGISIKDFQDIFDSDLGFITKKIESTLQYSGQKSLDVFLYFTGEGTTYNGEKCLIPFDADPTKDYSFYTLKEMYKNLKKIKDMPYVGEVTIFMDVDFNNPSFQQNLVKIVKEDENLEKKKKKKKKKKKKKDEEPIVKVPLDITPPEGITAFYASNTTQITYSHPETDNGIFTYYLLRGMKGEADNGDKNVTVAELHDYISKNVTDTTSKLYQDLPQIPQLFTSNPDRVLFRLP
;
A
#
# COMPACT_ATOMS: atom_id res chain seq x y z
N HIS A 1 12.14 28.92 2.28
CA HIS A 1 11.15 27.83 2.50
C HIS A 1 9.81 28.10 1.82
N LEU A 2 9.24 29.30 1.85
CA LEU A 2 8.01 29.66 1.13
C LEU A 2 8.19 29.82 -0.39
N GLU A 3 9.39 30.08 -0.86
CA GLU A 3 9.70 30.19 -2.29
C GLU A 3 9.82 28.81 -2.96
N THR A 4 10.27 27.78 -2.25
CA THR A 4 10.35 26.42 -2.76
C THR A 4 8.95 25.82 -2.98
N LEU A 5 8.01 26.14 -2.09
CA LEU A 5 6.61 25.71 -2.22
C LEU A 5 5.84 26.43 -3.34
N LYS A 6 6.26 27.65 -3.73
CA LYS A 6 5.64 28.38 -4.86
C LYS A 6 5.96 27.80 -6.22
N ASN A 7 7.03 27.02 -6.35
CA ASN A 7 7.40 26.34 -7.59
C ASN A 7 6.75 24.95 -7.74
N TYR A 8 6.09 24.45 -6.70
CA TYR A 8 5.33 23.21 -6.73
C TYR A 8 3.87 23.45 -7.13
N LYS A 9 3.67 24.08 -8.28
CA LYS A 9 2.39 24.00 -8.96
C LYS A 9 2.34 22.64 -9.63
N GLY A 10 1.47 21.77 -9.12
CA GLY A 10 1.16 20.49 -9.75
C GLY A 10 0.98 20.71 -11.26
N LYS A 11 1.76 19.99 -12.03
CA LYS A 11 1.60 19.98 -13.49
C LYS A 11 0.31 19.25 -13.82
N SER A 12 -0.78 19.98 -13.91
CA SER A 12 -2.07 19.51 -14.42
C SER A 12 -2.14 19.56 -15.96
N ASP A 13 -0.99 19.53 -16.63
CA ASP A 13 -0.96 19.49 -18.08
C ASP A 13 -0.70 18.06 -18.54
N LEU A 14 -1.78 17.40 -18.93
CA LEU A 14 -1.79 16.19 -19.73
C LEU A 14 -1.13 16.46 -21.10
N VAL A 15 0.19 16.42 -21.16
CA VAL A 15 0.91 16.31 -22.42
C VAL A 15 1.23 14.84 -22.61
N ALA A 16 0.54 14.23 -23.56
CA ALA A 16 0.87 12.90 -24.04
C ALA A 16 2.26 12.93 -24.67
N PHE A 17 3.25 12.37 -23.99
CA PHE A 17 4.53 12.05 -24.60
C PHE A 17 4.56 10.54 -24.87
N GLU A 18 4.45 10.21 -26.16
CA GLU A 18 4.80 8.89 -26.66
C GLU A 18 6.32 8.74 -26.58
N THR A 19 6.82 8.03 -25.57
CA THR A 19 8.16 7.45 -25.60
C THR A 19 8.03 5.94 -25.44
N PRO A 20 8.70 5.15 -26.29
CA PRO A 20 8.65 3.71 -26.19
C PRO A 20 9.25 3.26 -24.84
N TYR A 21 8.56 2.35 -24.18
CA TYR A 21 9.02 1.69 -22.97
C TYR A 21 10.42 1.10 -23.21
N PRO A 22 11.38 1.34 -22.34
CA PRO A 22 12.58 0.50 -22.39
C PRO A 22 12.15 -0.92 -22.04
N SER A 23 12.28 -1.83 -22.99
CA SER A 23 11.94 -3.26 -22.85
C SER A 23 12.79 -3.99 -21.81
N GLU A 24 13.65 -3.28 -21.09
CA GLU A 24 14.51 -3.80 -20.04
C GLU A 24 14.49 -2.85 -18.84
N VAL A 25 13.65 -3.17 -17.85
CA VAL A 25 13.80 -2.61 -16.51
C VAL A 25 15.08 -3.21 -15.95
N ASN A 26 16.12 -2.41 -15.83
CA ASN A 26 17.38 -2.83 -15.22
C ASN A 26 17.16 -2.92 -13.70
N ILE A 27 16.72 -4.10 -13.24
CA ILE A 27 16.46 -4.43 -11.85
C ILE A 27 17.78 -4.94 -11.29
N GLY A 28 18.43 -4.15 -10.43
CA GLY A 28 19.80 -4.39 -10.01
C GLY A 28 19.95 -5.46 -8.93
N SER A 29 20.24 -6.60 -9.26
CA SER A 29 21.04 -7.72 -8.73
C SER A 29 20.77 -8.96 -9.58
N PRO A 30 21.79 -9.57 -10.23
CA PRO A 30 21.53 -10.23 -11.50
C PRO A 30 20.80 -11.56 -11.47
N ALA A 31 20.75 -12.29 -10.37
CA ALA A 31 20.26 -13.68 -10.40
C ALA A 31 18.81 -13.85 -9.92
N ILE A 32 18.39 -13.19 -8.85
CA ILE A 32 17.08 -13.43 -8.19
C ILE A 32 16.03 -12.46 -8.70
N ASP A 33 16.40 -11.24 -9.05
CA ASP A 33 15.50 -10.31 -9.74
C ASP A 33 15.10 -10.85 -11.12
N HIS A 34 16.02 -11.57 -11.77
CA HIS A 34 15.75 -12.28 -13.01
C HIS A 34 14.70 -13.38 -12.82
N GLU A 35 14.72 -14.11 -11.70
CA GLU A 35 13.72 -15.15 -11.40
C GLU A 35 12.30 -14.58 -11.28
N LEU A 36 12.14 -13.44 -10.61
CA LEU A 36 10.84 -12.77 -10.53
C LEU A 36 10.41 -12.16 -11.87
N ALA A 37 11.33 -11.65 -12.67
CA ALA A 37 11.00 -10.92 -13.88
C ALA A 37 10.69 -11.81 -15.10
N ILE A 38 11.16 -13.07 -15.12
CA ILE A 38 10.97 -13.99 -16.25
C ILE A 38 9.84 -14.98 -15.99
N GLY A 39 9.23 -15.48 -17.09
CA GLY A 39 8.23 -16.54 -17.00
C GLY A 39 6.95 -16.12 -16.26
N ILE A 40 6.62 -14.85 -16.27
CA ILE A 40 5.35 -14.36 -15.71
C ILE A 40 4.21 -14.85 -16.61
N PRO A 41 3.28 -15.69 -16.10
CA PRO A 41 2.19 -16.21 -16.92
C PRO A 41 1.18 -15.11 -17.22
N LYS A 42 0.56 -15.18 -18.39
CA LYS A 42 -0.64 -14.39 -18.66
C LYS A 42 -1.85 -15.16 -18.18
N VAL A 43 -2.53 -14.64 -17.19
CA VAL A 43 -3.68 -15.29 -16.54
C VAL A 43 -5.01 -14.88 -17.19
N SER A 44 -6.06 -15.63 -16.89
CA SER A 44 -7.43 -15.24 -17.21
C SER A 44 -8.21 -14.92 -15.95
N MET A 45 -9.17 -14.00 -16.07
CA MET A 45 -10.03 -13.53 -14.98
C MET A 45 -11.47 -13.44 -15.46
N ASP A 46 -12.41 -13.53 -14.52
CA ASP A 46 -13.84 -13.41 -14.83
C ASP A 46 -14.21 -11.99 -15.27
N ARG A 47 -13.52 -11.00 -14.75
CA ARG A 47 -13.65 -9.57 -15.10
C ARG A 47 -12.28 -8.97 -15.32
N PRO A 48 -12.12 -8.07 -16.29
CA PRO A 48 -10.87 -7.36 -16.47
C PRO A 48 -10.61 -6.47 -15.26
N PRO A 49 -9.37 -6.39 -14.77
CA PRO A 49 -9.03 -5.52 -13.64
C PRO A 49 -8.61 -4.12 -14.11
N ILE A 50 -8.65 -3.18 -13.16
CA ILE A 50 -7.75 -2.03 -13.14
C ILE A 50 -6.76 -2.20 -12.01
N GLY A 51 -5.55 -1.65 -12.18
CA GLY A 51 -4.48 -1.74 -11.21
C GLY A 51 -4.22 -0.41 -10.51
N ILE A 52 -3.98 -0.46 -9.21
CA ILE A 52 -3.47 0.66 -8.44
C ILE A 52 -2.18 0.19 -7.76
N VAL A 53 -1.04 0.83 -8.07
CA VAL A 53 0.26 0.44 -7.53
C VAL A 53 0.93 1.66 -6.94
N LEU A 54 0.99 1.73 -5.61
CA LEU A 54 1.39 2.90 -4.84
C LEU A 54 2.55 2.57 -3.91
N GLY A 55 3.44 3.54 -3.66
CA GLY A 55 4.48 3.41 -2.65
C GLY A 55 5.22 4.71 -2.35
N ASN A 56 5.65 4.87 -1.10
CA ASN A 56 6.50 5.98 -0.66
C ASN A 56 7.80 5.42 -0.07
N GLN A 57 8.93 5.73 -0.68
CA GLN A 57 10.26 5.38 -0.19
C GLN A 57 10.88 6.52 0.59
N ASP A 58 10.86 7.70 0.02
CA ASP A 58 11.45 8.89 0.60
C ASP A 58 10.37 9.81 1.17
N PHE A 59 10.73 10.58 2.18
CA PHE A 59 9.83 11.49 2.85
C PHE A 59 10.45 12.88 2.90
N TYR A 60 9.60 13.90 2.86
CA TYR A 60 10.06 15.29 2.96
C TYR A 60 10.68 15.58 4.32
N ASP A 61 10.12 15.00 5.38
CA ASP A 61 10.67 15.06 6.73
C ASP A 61 11.79 14.01 6.88
N SER A 62 13.03 14.48 7.11
CA SER A 62 14.21 13.63 7.26
C SER A 62 14.19 12.73 8.50
N ASP A 63 13.30 12.99 9.45
CA ASP A 63 13.10 12.14 10.63
C ASP A 63 12.24 10.90 10.33
N ILE A 64 11.60 10.86 9.15
CA ILE A 64 10.87 9.70 8.67
C ILE A 64 11.80 8.89 7.75
N THR A 65 12.19 7.71 8.20
CA THR A 65 13.01 6.81 7.39
C THR A 65 12.12 5.82 6.67
N GLY A 66 12.16 5.83 5.34
CA GLY A 66 11.47 4.86 4.51
C GLY A 66 12.27 3.58 4.28
N ARG A 67 11.64 2.59 3.66
CA ARG A 67 12.26 1.31 3.31
C ARG A 67 12.87 1.36 1.92
N SER A 68 14.13 0.94 1.79
CA SER A 68 14.85 0.88 0.50
C SER A 68 14.16 -0.02 -0.53
N SER A 69 13.40 -1.02 -0.07
CA SER A 69 12.67 -1.95 -0.94
C SER A 69 11.47 -1.34 -1.65
N THR A 70 10.98 -0.17 -1.23
CA THR A 70 9.69 0.36 -1.69
C THR A 70 9.68 0.67 -3.18
N GLU A 71 10.66 1.41 -3.70
CA GLU A 71 10.73 1.74 -5.13
C GLU A 71 10.81 0.48 -5.98
N LYS A 72 11.64 -0.48 -5.56
CA LYS A 72 11.80 -1.76 -6.24
C LYS A 72 10.50 -2.58 -6.24
N ASN A 73 9.82 -2.64 -5.10
CA ASN A 73 8.53 -3.30 -4.96
C ASN A 73 7.48 -2.70 -5.92
N VAL A 74 7.38 -1.37 -5.98
CA VAL A 74 6.44 -0.70 -6.88
C VAL A 74 6.73 -1.02 -8.34
N LYS A 75 8.00 -0.94 -8.75
CA LYS A 75 8.41 -1.25 -10.13
C LYS A 75 8.07 -2.67 -10.53
N ILE A 76 8.41 -3.64 -9.69
CA ILE A 76 8.19 -5.05 -10.01
C ILE A 76 6.71 -5.45 -9.97
N VAL A 77 5.94 -4.95 -8.99
CA VAL A 77 4.49 -5.20 -8.93
C VAL A 77 3.77 -4.59 -10.13
N ARG A 78 4.17 -3.38 -10.55
CA ARG A 78 3.64 -2.77 -11.76
C ARG A 78 3.90 -3.62 -13.00
N ASN A 79 5.13 -4.15 -13.14
CA ASN A 79 5.49 -5.08 -14.20
C ASN A 79 4.66 -6.37 -14.15
N TYR A 80 4.37 -6.89 -12.95
CA TYR A 80 3.47 -8.04 -12.79
C TYR A 80 2.04 -7.71 -13.22
N PHE A 81 1.49 -6.58 -12.81
CA PHE A 81 0.15 -6.18 -13.22
C PHE A 81 0.05 -6.04 -14.75
N HIS A 82 1.08 -5.48 -15.37
CA HIS A 82 1.18 -5.40 -16.82
C HIS A 82 1.19 -6.78 -17.48
N ASN A 83 2.09 -7.67 -17.07
CA ASN A 83 2.29 -8.96 -17.71
C ASN A 83 1.23 -10.00 -17.34
N ILE A 84 0.91 -10.12 -16.05
CA ILE A 84 -0.02 -11.15 -15.54
C ILE A 84 -1.45 -10.86 -15.98
N PHE A 85 -1.91 -9.62 -15.77
CA PHE A 85 -3.29 -9.22 -16.07
C PHE A 85 -3.46 -8.61 -17.46
N GLY A 86 -2.35 -8.38 -18.18
CA GLY A 86 -2.39 -7.74 -19.50
C GLY A 86 -2.81 -6.26 -19.44
N LEU A 87 -2.57 -5.59 -18.31
CA LEU A 87 -2.87 -4.19 -18.15
C LEU A 87 -1.86 -3.33 -18.90
N ASP A 88 -2.33 -2.37 -19.68
CA ASP A 88 -1.48 -1.32 -20.22
C ASP A 88 -1.18 -0.26 -19.14
N ASP A 89 -0.24 0.63 -19.42
CA ASP A 89 0.14 1.69 -18.50
C ASP A 89 -1.00 2.65 -18.18
N HIS A 90 -1.96 2.77 -19.08
CA HIS A 90 -3.15 3.59 -18.86
C HIS A 90 -4.16 2.90 -17.93
N SER A 91 -4.11 1.60 -17.80
CA SER A 91 -4.97 0.81 -16.91
C SER A 91 -4.40 0.63 -15.51
N ILE A 92 -3.20 1.16 -15.24
CA ILE A 92 -2.58 1.16 -13.92
C ILE A 92 -2.48 2.60 -13.40
N ILE A 93 -2.97 2.83 -12.18
CA ILE A 93 -2.89 4.13 -11.49
C ILE A 93 -1.68 4.12 -10.55
N PRO A 94 -0.93 5.20 -10.61
CA PRO A 94 -0.93 6.26 -11.59
C PRO A 94 -0.33 5.82 -12.91
N SER A 95 -0.76 6.46 -13.99
CA SER A 95 -0.15 6.24 -15.28
C SER A 95 1.23 6.87 -15.29
N GLN A 96 2.29 6.06 -15.47
CA GLN A 96 3.70 6.43 -15.68
C GLN A 96 4.39 7.40 -14.69
N TYR A 97 5.64 7.09 -14.34
CA TYR A 97 6.75 7.93 -13.80
C TYR A 97 6.46 8.97 -12.72
N TRP A 98 5.20 9.28 -12.45
CA TRP A 98 4.78 10.33 -11.52
C TRP A 98 5.18 10.04 -10.07
N PHE A 99 5.33 8.76 -9.74
CA PHE A 99 5.60 8.29 -8.38
C PHE A 99 7.06 8.18 -8.00
N PHE A 100 7.92 7.94 -8.98
CA PHE A 100 9.29 7.54 -8.66
C PHE A 100 10.18 8.70 -8.24
N ASN A 101 9.76 9.93 -8.50
CA ASN A 101 10.59 11.09 -8.21
C ASN A 101 10.12 11.92 -7.02
N ASP A 102 8.83 11.93 -6.70
CA ASP A 102 8.28 12.92 -5.75
C ASP A 102 7.44 12.29 -4.60
N GLY A 103 7.19 10.98 -4.60
CA GLY A 103 6.34 10.31 -3.61
C GLY A 103 4.86 10.68 -3.71
N ILE A 104 4.03 10.05 -2.88
CA ILE A 104 2.57 10.29 -2.82
C ILE A 104 2.28 11.22 -1.66
N SER A 105 1.80 12.42 -1.95
CA SER A 105 1.38 13.39 -0.95
C SER A 105 0.02 13.02 -0.32
N ILE A 106 -0.33 13.68 0.77
CA ILE A 106 -1.68 13.55 1.35
C ILE A 106 -2.78 13.91 0.35
N LYS A 107 -2.52 14.92 -0.48
CA LYS A 107 -3.45 15.35 -1.53
C LYS A 107 -3.62 14.29 -2.60
N ASP A 108 -2.52 13.62 -2.99
CA ASP A 108 -2.58 12.53 -3.95
C ASP A 108 -3.39 11.34 -3.43
N PHE A 109 -3.21 10.97 -2.17
CA PHE A 109 -4.07 9.94 -1.55
C PHE A 109 -5.54 10.33 -1.62
N GLN A 110 -5.88 11.57 -1.27
CA GLN A 110 -7.25 12.07 -1.35
C GLN A 110 -7.78 12.00 -2.78
N ASP A 111 -7.02 12.48 -3.76
CA ASP A 111 -7.43 12.49 -5.18
C ASP A 111 -7.52 11.09 -5.79
N ILE A 112 -6.67 10.16 -5.38
CA ILE A 112 -6.72 8.76 -5.86
C ILE A 112 -7.98 8.06 -5.34
N PHE A 113 -8.25 8.17 -4.04
CA PHE A 113 -9.28 7.42 -3.36
C PHE A 113 -10.65 8.12 -3.27
N ASP A 114 -10.78 9.38 -3.67
CA ASP A 114 -12.09 10.04 -3.69
C ASP A 114 -13.09 9.22 -4.52
N SER A 115 -14.21 8.84 -3.88
CA SER A 115 -15.18 7.94 -4.48
C SER A 115 -16.04 8.58 -5.57
N ASP A 116 -16.08 9.90 -5.64
CA ASP A 116 -16.96 10.62 -6.56
C ASP A 116 -16.19 11.12 -7.79
N LEU A 117 -15.03 11.75 -7.58
CA LEU A 117 -14.24 12.39 -8.63
C LEU A 117 -12.78 11.93 -8.66
N GLY A 118 -12.43 10.90 -7.90
CA GLY A 118 -11.05 10.42 -7.78
C GLY A 118 -10.54 9.67 -9.00
N PHE A 119 -9.24 9.43 -9.00
CA PHE A 119 -8.59 8.77 -10.14
C PHE A 119 -9.08 7.33 -10.35
N ILE A 120 -9.36 6.59 -9.27
CA ILE A 120 -9.90 5.22 -9.37
C ILE A 120 -11.26 5.25 -10.08
N THR A 121 -12.18 6.10 -9.62
CA THR A 121 -13.53 6.23 -10.21
C THR A 121 -13.47 6.63 -11.67
N LYS A 122 -12.71 7.67 -11.99
CA LYS A 122 -12.53 8.11 -13.39
C LYS A 122 -11.91 7.03 -14.28
N LYS A 123 -10.97 6.24 -13.74
CA LYS A 123 -10.36 5.13 -14.47
C LYS A 123 -11.37 4.03 -14.76
N ILE A 124 -12.17 3.65 -13.77
CA ILE A 124 -13.25 2.66 -13.94
C ILE A 124 -14.20 3.13 -15.05
N GLU A 125 -14.72 4.35 -14.96
CA GLU A 125 -15.67 4.91 -15.92
C GLU A 125 -15.09 4.96 -17.34
N SER A 126 -13.87 5.47 -17.49
CA SER A 126 -13.20 5.54 -18.79
C SER A 126 -12.95 4.15 -19.36
N THR A 127 -12.48 3.20 -18.55
CA THR A 127 -12.23 1.82 -19.01
C THR A 127 -13.52 1.15 -19.50
N LEU A 128 -14.61 1.27 -18.75
CA LEU A 128 -15.92 0.74 -19.18
C LEU A 128 -16.41 1.36 -20.48
N GLN A 129 -16.25 2.69 -20.61
CA GLN A 129 -16.66 3.41 -21.81
C GLN A 129 -15.94 2.93 -23.08
N TYR A 130 -14.63 2.67 -22.98
CA TYR A 130 -13.80 2.34 -24.15
C TYR A 130 -13.64 0.84 -24.39
N SER A 131 -13.73 -0.01 -23.36
CA SER A 131 -13.55 -1.46 -23.50
C SER A 131 -14.82 -2.22 -23.87
N GLY A 132 -16.01 -1.62 -23.72
CA GLY A 132 -17.28 -2.29 -23.86
C GLY A 132 -17.59 -3.31 -22.75
N GLN A 133 -16.79 -3.37 -21.70
CA GLN A 133 -17.00 -4.22 -20.54
C GLN A 133 -18.16 -3.71 -19.67
N LYS A 134 -18.86 -4.63 -19.00
CA LYS A 134 -19.98 -4.28 -18.11
C LYS A 134 -19.58 -4.07 -16.67
N SER A 135 -18.47 -4.67 -16.26
CA SER A 135 -17.93 -4.57 -14.90
C SER A 135 -16.42 -4.84 -14.89
N LEU A 136 -15.76 -4.33 -13.86
CA LEU A 136 -14.31 -4.43 -13.64
C LEU A 136 -14.03 -4.91 -12.23
N ASP A 137 -12.87 -5.54 -12.02
CA ASP A 137 -12.29 -5.75 -10.71
C ASP A 137 -11.22 -4.69 -10.41
N VAL A 138 -10.97 -4.44 -9.14
CA VAL A 138 -9.98 -3.45 -8.69
C VAL A 138 -8.90 -4.17 -7.90
N PHE A 139 -7.64 -4.03 -8.33
CA PHE A 139 -6.48 -4.53 -7.61
C PHE A 139 -5.63 -3.35 -7.12
N LEU A 140 -5.44 -3.29 -5.81
CA LEU A 140 -4.63 -2.26 -5.18
C LEU A 140 -3.42 -2.91 -4.51
N TYR A 141 -2.25 -2.40 -4.81
CA TYR A 141 -1.02 -2.68 -4.08
C TYR A 141 -0.47 -1.38 -3.49
N PHE A 142 -0.14 -1.42 -2.21
CA PHE A 142 0.56 -0.33 -1.53
C PHE A 142 1.76 -0.87 -0.76
N THR A 143 2.90 -0.17 -0.86
CA THR A 143 4.10 -0.44 -0.06
C THR A 143 4.68 0.86 0.48
N GLY A 144 5.11 0.87 1.73
CA GLY A 144 5.64 2.06 2.39
C GLY A 144 5.50 1.97 3.89
N GLU A 145 5.55 3.13 4.52
CA GLU A 145 5.44 3.24 5.97
C GLU A 145 4.00 3.53 6.40
N GLY A 146 3.65 3.00 7.55
CA GLY A 146 2.41 3.28 8.24
C GLY A 146 2.66 3.65 9.70
N THR A 147 1.64 4.13 10.36
CA THR A 147 1.71 4.46 11.78
C THR A 147 0.37 4.25 12.45
N THR A 148 0.39 4.37 13.77
CA THR A 148 -0.82 4.53 14.57
C THR A 148 -0.85 5.95 15.11
N TYR A 149 -1.82 6.74 14.66
CA TYR A 149 -2.01 8.10 15.11
C TYR A 149 -3.42 8.29 15.68
N ASN A 150 -3.53 8.84 16.89
CA ASN A 150 -4.80 9.01 17.60
C ASN A 150 -5.67 7.74 17.68
N GLY A 151 -5.04 6.56 17.75
CA GLY A 151 -5.74 5.27 17.80
C GLY A 151 -6.22 4.76 16.45
N GLU A 152 -5.94 5.44 15.34
CA GLU A 152 -6.26 5.00 13.98
C GLU A 152 -4.99 4.58 13.24
N LYS A 153 -5.08 3.56 12.40
CA LYS A 153 -4.01 3.15 11.48
C LYS A 153 -3.99 4.09 10.28
N CYS A 154 -2.79 4.57 9.96
CA CYS A 154 -2.59 5.56 8.89
C CYS A 154 -1.46 5.12 7.98
N LEU A 155 -1.57 5.46 6.70
CA LEU A 155 -0.48 5.47 5.74
C LEU A 155 0.25 6.82 5.89
N ILE A 156 1.57 6.80 5.71
CA ILE A 156 2.41 7.99 5.79
C ILE A 156 2.61 8.56 4.40
N PRO A 157 2.04 9.73 4.09
CA PRO A 157 2.28 10.43 2.83
C PRO A 157 3.73 10.95 2.74
N PHE A 158 4.21 11.21 1.52
CA PHE A 158 5.52 11.80 1.27
C PHE A 158 5.73 13.12 2.03
N ASP A 159 4.71 13.97 2.07
CA ASP A 159 4.69 15.29 2.70
C ASP A 159 4.18 15.26 4.15
N ALA A 160 4.18 14.09 4.80
CA ALA A 160 3.75 13.97 6.18
C ALA A 160 4.57 14.84 7.11
N ASP A 161 3.88 15.57 7.98
CA ASP A 161 4.45 16.35 9.07
C ASP A 161 3.98 15.72 10.39
N PRO A 162 4.84 15.04 11.13
CA PRO A 162 4.45 14.35 12.36
C PRO A 162 3.85 15.25 13.44
N THR A 163 4.01 16.57 13.31
CA THR A 163 3.43 17.56 14.24
C THR A 163 1.98 17.91 13.91
N LYS A 164 1.44 17.41 12.77
CA LYS A 164 0.11 17.75 12.29
C LYS A 164 -0.74 16.51 12.06
N ASP A 165 -1.86 16.42 12.76
CA ASP A 165 -2.79 15.30 12.71
C ASP A 165 -3.43 15.06 11.33
N TYR A 166 -3.60 16.12 10.54
CA TYR A 166 -4.17 16.04 9.19
C TYR A 166 -3.18 15.60 8.11
N SER A 167 -1.93 15.34 8.46
CA SER A 167 -0.88 14.98 7.49
C SER A 167 -0.79 13.47 7.21
N PHE A 168 -1.59 12.65 7.89
CA PHE A 168 -1.65 11.20 7.70
C PHE A 168 -2.94 10.78 7.01
N TYR A 169 -2.85 9.78 6.13
CA TYR A 169 -4.01 9.23 5.46
C TYR A 169 -4.54 8.01 6.20
N THR A 170 -5.71 8.11 6.82
CA THR A 170 -6.23 7.01 7.65
C THR A 170 -6.76 5.85 6.81
N LEU A 171 -6.53 4.60 7.26
CA LEU A 171 -7.13 3.42 6.64
C LEU A 171 -8.66 3.49 6.66
N LYS A 172 -9.23 4.09 7.68
CA LYS A 172 -10.68 4.30 7.79
C LYS A 172 -11.23 5.15 6.65
N GLU A 173 -10.54 6.23 6.29
CA GLU A 173 -10.94 7.07 5.16
C GLU A 173 -10.75 6.33 3.83
N MET A 174 -9.62 5.66 3.65
CA MET A 174 -9.38 4.81 2.49
C MET A 174 -10.49 3.77 2.30
N TYR A 175 -10.81 3.03 3.34
CA TYR A 175 -11.85 2.00 3.29
C TYR A 175 -13.25 2.54 3.09
N LYS A 176 -13.57 3.69 3.67
CA LYS A 176 -14.85 4.37 3.44
C LYS A 176 -15.04 4.69 1.95
N ASN A 177 -14.00 5.20 1.30
CA ASN A 177 -14.05 5.53 -0.13
C ASN A 177 -14.04 4.27 -1.00
N LEU A 178 -13.17 3.30 -0.71
CA LEU A 178 -13.15 2.02 -1.43
C LEU A 178 -14.47 1.24 -1.31
N LYS A 179 -15.16 1.33 -0.17
CA LYS A 179 -16.47 0.71 0.00
C LYS A 179 -17.51 1.34 -0.94
N LYS A 180 -17.53 2.66 -1.05
CA LYS A 180 -18.42 3.34 -2.00
C LYS A 180 -18.10 2.96 -3.44
N ILE A 181 -16.80 2.85 -3.80
CA ILE A 181 -16.37 2.38 -5.11
C ILE A 181 -16.83 0.93 -5.35
N LYS A 182 -16.63 0.04 -4.36
CA LYS A 182 -17.07 -1.37 -4.42
C LYS A 182 -18.58 -1.50 -4.61
N ASP A 183 -19.36 -0.60 -4.04
CA ASP A 183 -20.81 -0.62 -4.13
C ASP A 183 -21.37 -0.08 -5.48
N MET A 184 -20.52 0.42 -6.36
CA MET A 184 -20.93 0.79 -7.71
C MET A 184 -21.36 -0.46 -8.51
N PRO A 185 -22.43 -0.41 -9.27
CA PRO A 185 -23.02 -1.61 -9.92
C PRO A 185 -22.11 -2.27 -10.96
N TYR A 186 -21.09 -1.57 -11.39
CA TYR A 186 -20.10 -2.03 -12.38
C TYR A 186 -18.73 -2.36 -11.76
N VAL A 187 -18.60 -2.33 -10.45
CA VAL A 187 -17.41 -2.79 -9.75
C VAL A 187 -17.68 -4.19 -9.19
N GLY A 188 -16.88 -5.14 -9.61
CA GLY A 188 -16.93 -6.52 -9.14
C GLY A 188 -16.24 -6.67 -7.80
N GLU A 189 -15.01 -7.13 -7.78
CA GLU A 189 -14.23 -7.35 -6.57
C GLU A 189 -13.18 -6.27 -6.36
N VAL A 190 -12.92 -5.95 -5.09
CA VAL A 190 -11.78 -5.09 -4.68
C VAL A 190 -10.82 -5.96 -3.88
N THR A 191 -9.59 -6.08 -4.38
CA THR A 191 -8.52 -6.84 -3.73
C THR A 191 -7.34 -5.92 -3.43
N ILE A 192 -6.87 -5.95 -2.18
CA ILE A 192 -5.84 -5.06 -1.66
C ILE A 192 -4.66 -5.88 -1.16
N PHE A 193 -3.45 -5.48 -1.54
CA PHE A 193 -2.19 -6.02 -1.03
C PHE A 193 -1.42 -4.88 -0.33
N MET A 194 -1.20 -5.01 0.97
CA MET A 194 -0.60 -3.98 1.82
C MET A 194 0.73 -4.46 2.39
N ASP A 195 1.84 -4.05 1.77
CA ASP A 195 3.19 -4.26 2.32
C ASP A 195 3.61 -3.04 3.15
N VAL A 196 3.00 -2.91 4.33
CA VAL A 196 3.13 -1.75 5.20
C VAL A 196 3.58 -2.16 6.59
N ASP A 197 4.55 -1.45 7.15
CA ASP A 197 4.91 -1.55 8.55
C ASP A 197 4.14 -0.50 9.37
N PHE A 198 3.17 -0.95 10.16
CA PHE A 198 2.44 -0.08 11.09
C PHE A 198 3.08 0.03 12.47
N ASN A 199 4.20 -0.62 12.67
CA ASN A 199 4.87 -0.70 13.97
C ASN A 199 6.36 -0.33 13.90
N ASN A 200 6.77 0.45 12.89
CA ASN A 200 8.15 0.89 12.73
C ASN A 200 8.62 1.62 14.00
N PRO A 201 9.60 1.05 14.75
CA PRO A 201 10.02 1.60 16.05
C PRO A 201 10.62 2.99 15.94
N SER A 202 11.32 3.29 14.86
CA SER A 202 11.97 4.58 14.65
C SER A 202 10.95 5.71 14.53
N PHE A 203 9.88 5.46 13.77
CA PHE A 203 8.80 6.41 13.60
C PHE A 203 7.99 6.59 14.90
N GLN A 204 7.67 5.48 15.59
CA GLN A 204 6.95 5.51 16.86
C GLN A 204 7.70 6.30 17.93
N GLN A 205 9.04 6.17 18.01
CA GLN A 205 9.87 6.93 18.94
C GLN A 205 9.87 8.43 18.63
N ASN A 206 9.88 8.81 17.36
CA ASN A 206 9.85 10.20 16.94
C ASN A 206 8.51 10.86 17.24
N LEU A 207 7.39 10.19 16.94
CA LEU A 207 6.06 10.67 17.33
C LEU A 207 5.93 10.89 18.84
N VAL A 208 6.45 9.96 19.66
CA VAL A 208 6.44 10.11 21.13
C VAL A 208 7.27 11.28 21.60
N LYS A 209 8.41 11.60 20.97
CA LYS A 209 9.22 12.79 21.29
C LYS A 209 8.47 14.07 20.96
N ILE A 210 7.88 14.16 19.77
CA ILE A 210 7.14 15.32 19.28
C ILE A 210 5.95 15.61 20.19
N VAL A 211 5.11 14.61 20.49
CA VAL A 211 3.97 14.77 21.40
C VAL A 211 4.40 15.24 22.78
N LYS A 212 5.52 14.73 23.32
CA LYS A 212 6.05 15.18 24.61
C LYS A 212 6.60 16.61 24.57
N GLU A 213 7.17 17.05 23.47
CA GLU A 213 7.65 18.42 23.30
C GLU A 213 6.48 19.41 23.20
N ASP A 214 5.44 19.09 22.46
CA ASP A 214 4.23 19.90 22.36
C ASP A 214 3.47 19.99 23.69
N GLU A 215 3.30 18.86 24.39
CA GLU A 215 2.74 18.89 25.75
C GLU A 215 3.58 19.75 26.71
N ASN A 216 4.90 19.73 26.60
CA ASN A 216 5.78 20.56 27.43
C ASN A 216 5.68 22.04 27.07
N LEU A 217 5.51 22.38 25.78
CA LEU A 217 5.28 23.73 25.30
C LEU A 217 3.90 24.24 25.77
N GLU A 218 2.87 23.43 25.69
CA GLU A 218 1.52 23.75 26.22
C GLU A 218 1.52 23.87 27.75
N LYS A 219 2.21 22.98 28.46
CA LYS A 219 2.37 23.04 29.92
C LYS A 219 3.13 24.28 30.34
N LYS A 220 4.14 24.74 29.56
CA LYS A 220 4.84 26.03 29.80
C LYS A 220 3.94 27.24 29.56
N LYS A 221 3.07 27.20 28.56
CA LYS A 221 2.04 28.21 28.28
C LYS A 221 0.94 28.22 29.35
N LYS A 222 0.51 27.07 29.85
CA LYS A 222 -0.53 26.92 30.91
C LYS A 222 0.00 27.19 32.32
N LYS A 223 1.29 26.97 32.62
CA LYS A 223 1.92 27.35 33.91
C LYS A 223 1.95 28.85 34.16
N LYS A 224 1.81 29.69 33.14
CA LYS A 224 1.58 31.13 33.30
C LYS A 224 0.15 31.50 33.66
N LYS A 225 -0.80 30.56 33.70
CA LYS A 225 -2.25 30.83 33.88
C LYS A 225 -3.01 29.89 34.81
N LYS A 226 -2.48 29.23 35.81
CA LYS A 226 -3.26 28.72 36.96
C LYS A 226 -2.56 27.63 37.76
N LYS A 227 -2.38 27.89 39.04
CA LYS A 227 -2.29 26.86 40.10
C LYS A 227 -3.68 26.18 40.23
N LYS A 228 -3.64 24.83 40.35
CA LYS A 228 -4.66 23.87 40.78
C LYS A 228 -5.39 23.09 39.68
N LYS A 229 -5.03 21.84 39.49
CA LYS A 229 -5.71 20.59 39.90
C LYS A 229 -4.92 19.41 39.36
N LYS A 230 -4.53 18.46 40.22
CA LYS A 230 -4.15 17.11 39.84
C LYS A 230 -5.34 16.50 39.10
N LYS A 231 -5.16 16.05 37.88
CA LYS A 231 -6.03 15.10 37.22
C LYS A 231 -5.28 13.79 37.17
N ASP A 232 -5.93 12.75 37.65
CA ASP A 232 -5.50 11.38 37.58
C ASP A 232 -5.26 11.03 36.10
N GLU A 233 -4.16 10.35 35.82
CA GLU A 233 -3.88 9.82 34.50
C GLU A 233 -4.89 8.70 34.25
N GLU A 234 -5.79 8.92 33.32
CA GLU A 234 -6.66 7.85 32.84
C GLU A 234 -5.80 6.77 32.18
N PRO A 235 -6.05 5.49 32.46
CA PRO A 235 -5.31 4.42 31.81
C PRO A 235 -5.52 4.50 30.31
N ILE A 236 -4.42 4.45 29.55
CA ILE A 236 -4.45 4.32 28.09
C ILE A 236 -5.18 3.02 27.77
N VAL A 237 -6.44 3.12 27.41
CA VAL A 237 -7.22 1.99 26.92
C VAL A 237 -6.59 1.62 25.58
N LYS A 238 -5.90 0.48 25.53
CA LYS A 238 -5.45 -0.12 24.26
C LYS A 238 -6.71 -0.57 23.51
N VAL A 239 -7.24 0.32 22.69
CA VAL A 239 -8.28 -0.06 21.72
C VAL A 239 -7.62 -0.98 20.71
N PRO A 240 -8.16 -2.16 20.42
CA PRO A 240 -7.68 -2.98 19.31
C PRO A 240 -7.76 -2.14 18.04
N LEU A 241 -6.61 -2.01 17.36
CA LEU A 241 -6.52 -1.20 16.15
C LEU A 241 -7.13 -1.99 15.01
N ASP A 242 -8.32 -1.59 14.60
CA ASP A 242 -9.07 -2.29 13.57
C ASP A 242 -8.55 -1.88 12.19
N ILE A 243 -7.93 -2.85 11.50
CA ILE A 243 -7.54 -2.77 10.09
C ILE A 243 -8.49 -3.56 9.19
N THR A 244 -9.59 -4.05 9.76
CA THR A 244 -10.55 -4.89 9.05
C THR A 244 -11.22 -4.09 7.93
N PRO A 245 -11.12 -4.52 6.67
CA PRO A 245 -11.81 -3.87 5.58
C PRO A 245 -13.32 -4.07 5.68
N PRO A 246 -14.12 -3.19 5.09
CA PRO A 246 -15.55 -3.39 4.95
C PRO A 246 -15.89 -4.66 4.17
N GLU A 247 -17.08 -5.19 4.39
CA GLU A 247 -17.60 -6.33 3.63
C GLU A 247 -17.51 -6.11 2.11
N GLY A 248 -17.09 -7.14 1.38
CA GLY A 248 -16.90 -7.15 -0.06
C GLY A 248 -15.54 -6.65 -0.52
N ILE A 249 -14.64 -6.31 0.41
CA ILE A 249 -13.24 -6.00 0.12
C ILE A 249 -12.37 -7.11 0.68
N THR A 250 -11.49 -7.66 -0.16
CA THR A 250 -10.46 -8.62 0.25
C THR A 250 -9.16 -7.87 0.49
N ALA A 251 -8.50 -8.05 1.64
CA ALA A 251 -7.23 -7.42 1.94
C ALA A 251 -6.21 -8.41 2.50
N PHE A 252 -5.03 -8.41 1.88
CA PHE A 252 -3.84 -9.09 2.33
C PHE A 252 -2.91 -8.06 2.97
N TYR A 253 -2.50 -8.31 4.20
CA TYR A 253 -1.52 -7.47 4.90
C TYR A 253 -0.22 -8.24 5.10
N ALA A 254 0.90 -7.56 4.95
CA ALA A 254 2.22 -8.15 5.13
C ALA A 254 2.47 -8.68 6.53
N SER A 255 1.84 -8.07 7.54
CA SER A 255 1.96 -8.46 8.95
C SER A 255 0.72 -8.07 9.74
N ASN A 256 0.62 -8.55 10.97
CA ASN A 256 -0.34 -7.99 11.91
C ASN A 256 0.15 -6.61 12.42
N THR A 257 -0.72 -5.91 13.14
CA THR A 257 -0.48 -4.53 13.57
C THR A 257 0.59 -4.36 14.66
N THR A 258 1.15 -5.45 15.16
CA THR A 258 2.15 -5.46 16.24
C THR A 258 3.51 -5.99 15.80
N GLN A 259 3.64 -6.40 14.54
CA GLN A 259 4.86 -6.95 13.96
C GLN A 259 5.49 -5.97 12.99
N ILE A 260 6.80 -6.08 12.82
CA ILE A 260 7.57 -5.39 11.79
C ILE A 260 7.50 -6.16 10.47
N THR A 261 7.69 -5.47 9.35
CA THR A 261 7.90 -6.08 8.04
C THR A 261 9.38 -6.06 7.68
N TYR A 262 9.83 -7.05 6.92
CA TYR A 262 11.24 -7.22 6.58
C TYR A 262 11.48 -7.18 5.09
N SER A 263 12.69 -6.75 4.70
CA SER A 263 13.20 -6.93 3.34
C SER A 263 13.89 -8.28 3.19
N HIS A 264 13.77 -8.87 2.02
CA HIS A 264 14.45 -10.13 1.67
C HIS A 264 15.95 -9.85 1.46
N PRO A 265 16.85 -10.55 2.16
CA PRO A 265 18.28 -10.19 2.19
C PRO A 265 18.98 -10.30 0.84
N GLU A 266 18.48 -11.14 -0.06
CA GLU A 266 19.10 -11.39 -1.36
C GLU A 266 18.48 -10.56 -2.49
N THR A 267 17.19 -10.21 -2.37
CA THR A 267 16.45 -9.50 -3.44
C THR A 267 16.21 -8.04 -3.15
N ASP A 268 16.36 -7.61 -1.90
CA ASP A 268 15.99 -6.29 -1.43
C ASP A 268 14.49 -5.91 -1.66
N ASN A 269 13.65 -6.89 -1.99
CA ASN A 269 12.20 -6.72 -1.99
C ASN A 269 11.66 -6.92 -0.57
N GLY A 270 10.50 -6.36 -0.25
CA GLY A 270 9.76 -6.79 0.94
C GLY A 270 9.49 -8.30 0.88
N ILE A 271 9.73 -9.03 1.98
CA ILE A 271 9.54 -10.50 1.99
C ILE A 271 8.11 -10.88 1.62
N PHE A 272 7.13 -10.10 2.08
CA PHE A 272 5.72 -10.28 1.67
C PHE A 272 5.55 -10.10 0.16
N THR A 273 6.07 -9.02 -0.39
CA THR A 273 5.97 -8.74 -1.83
C THR A 273 6.66 -9.82 -2.65
N TYR A 274 7.83 -10.29 -2.22
CA TYR A 274 8.54 -11.37 -2.89
C TYR A 274 7.67 -12.63 -3.03
N TYR A 275 7.06 -13.10 -1.93
CA TYR A 275 6.21 -14.29 -1.98
C TYR A 275 4.84 -14.02 -2.60
N LEU A 276 4.29 -12.82 -2.52
CA LEU A 276 3.11 -12.43 -3.29
C LEU A 276 3.34 -12.66 -4.79
N LEU A 277 4.45 -12.15 -5.32
CA LEU A 277 4.77 -12.26 -6.75
C LEU A 277 5.03 -13.71 -7.17
N ARG A 278 5.70 -14.52 -6.36
CA ARG A 278 5.87 -15.95 -6.62
C ARG A 278 4.54 -16.71 -6.61
N GLY A 279 3.68 -16.41 -5.64
CA GLY A 279 2.32 -16.96 -5.60
C GLY A 279 1.50 -16.59 -6.83
N MET A 280 1.59 -15.33 -7.28
CA MET A 280 0.94 -14.87 -8.50
C MET A 280 1.52 -15.53 -9.77
N LYS A 281 2.78 -15.94 -9.76
CA LYS A 281 3.41 -16.72 -10.84
C LYS A 281 2.87 -18.15 -10.96
N GLY A 282 2.12 -18.63 -9.98
CA GLY A 282 1.51 -19.93 -9.96
C GLY A 282 2.01 -20.86 -8.84
N GLU A 283 2.97 -20.44 -8.01
CA GLU A 283 3.46 -21.28 -6.91
C GLU A 283 2.41 -21.46 -5.79
N ALA A 284 1.36 -20.65 -5.78
CA ALA A 284 0.22 -20.78 -4.88
C ALA A 284 -0.83 -21.80 -5.37
N ASP A 285 -0.77 -22.23 -6.62
CA ASP A 285 -1.72 -23.16 -7.21
C ASP A 285 -1.58 -24.57 -6.61
N ASN A 286 -2.68 -25.16 -6.21
CA ASN A 286 -2.74 -26.55 -5.69
C ASN A 286 -2.72 -27.63 -6.79
N GLY A 287 -2.66 -27.23 -8.07
CA GLY A 287 -2.59 -28.09 -9.23
C GLY A 287 -3.86 -28.12 -10.09
N ASP A 288 -4.88 -27.30 -9.78
CA ASP A 288 -6.12 -27.19 -10.55
C ASP A 288 -6.13 -25.97 -11.49
N LYS A 289 -5.05 -25.18 -11.50
CA LYS A 289 -4.84 -23.95 -12.26
C LYS A 289 -5.74 -22.76 -11.85
N ASN A 290 -6.45 -22.88 -10.74
CA ASN A 290 -7.24 -21.78 -10.20
C ASN A 290 -6.59 -21.28 -8.92
N VAL A 291 -6.02 -20.10 -8.95
CA VAL A 291 -5.47 -19.50 -7.73
C VAL A 291 -6.58 -18.76 -7.00
N THR A 292 -6.97 -19.29 -5.85
CA THR A 292 -7.97 -18.69 -4.97
C THR A 292 -7.35 -17.70 -3.99
N VAL A 293 -8.20 -16.90 -3.33
CA VAL A 293 -7.79 -15.99 -2.26
C VAL A 293 -7.10 -16.77 -1.13
N ALA A 294 -7.67 -17.90 -0.71
CA ALA A 294 -7.11 -18.74 0.35
C ALA A 294 -5.75 -19.32 -0.04
N GLU A 295 -5.63 -19.91 -1.22
CA GLU A 295 -4.37 -20.51 -1.68
C GLU A 295 -3.24 -19.50 -1.76
N LEU A 296 -3.51 -18.31 -2.33
CA LEU A 296 -2.54 -17.24 -2.37
C LEU A 296 -2.10 -16.82 -0.96
N HIS A 297 -3.05 -16.67 -0.04
CA HIS A 297 -2.74 -16.31 1.34
C HIS A 297 -1.94 -17.40 2.06
N ASP A 298 -2.34 -18.66 1.95
CA ASP A 298 -1.68 -19.78 2.61
C ASP A 298 -0.24 -19.92 2.13
N TYR A 299 -0.03 -19.80 0.81
CA TYR A 299 1.31 -19.78 0.24
C TYR A 299 2.15 -18.62 0.79
N ILE A 300 1.64 -17.39 0.77
CA ILE A 300 2.33 -16.22 1.27
C ILE A 300 2.61 -16.36 2.77
N SER A 301 1.59 -16.69 3.57
CA SER A 301 1.70 -16.77 5.03
C SER A 301 2.73 -17.79 5.46
N LYS A 302 2.70 -18.98 4.87
CA LYS A 302 3.66 -20.04 5.15
C LYS A 302 5.09 -19.59 4.84
N ASN A 303 5.34 -19.13 3.62
CA ASN A 303 6.69 -18.83 3.17
C ASN A 303 7.28 -17.57 3.84
N VAL A 304 6.48 -16.54 4.07
CA VAL A 304 6.90 -15.34 4.81
C VAL A 304 7.28 -15.71 6.25
N THR A 305 6.40 -16.45 6.94
CA THR A 305 6.63 -16.85 8.33
C THR A 305 7.85 -17.76 8.45
N ASP A 306 7.98 -18.76 7.58
CA ASP A 306 9.12 -19.68 7.56
C ASP A 306 10.45 -18.93 7.31
N THR A 307 10.46 -18.00 6.38
CA THR A 307 11.65 -17.21 6.03
C THR A 307 12.03 -16.27 7.16
N THR A 308 11.08 -15.51 7.70
CA THR A 308 11.37 -14.54 8.77
C THR A 308 11.74 -15.23 10.08
N SER A 309 11.13 -16.37 10.41
CA SER A 309 11.51 -17.17 11.59
C SER A 309 12.96 -17.69 11.50
N LYS A 310 13.44 -18.04 10.30
CA LYS A 310 14.83 -18.45 10.09
C LYS A 310 15.82 -17.30 10.18
N LEU A 311 15.45 -16.13 9.65
CA LEU A 311 16.33 -14.97 9.56
C LEU A 311 16.36 -14.15 10.85
N TYR A 312 15.22 -14.03 11.54
CA TYR A 312 15.00 -13.12 12.66
C TYR A 312 14.55 -13.84 13.94
N GLN A 313 14.66 -15.15 14.00
CA GLN A 313 14.39 -16.04 15.13
C GLN A 313 13.02 -15.78 15.80
N ASP A 314 13.01 -15.00 16.90
CA ASP A 314 11.81 -14.81 17.74
C ASP A 314 10.87 -13.69 17.25
N LEU A 315 11.11 -13.14 16.07
CA LEU A 315 10.34 -12.01 15.52
C LEU A 315 9.74 -12.35 14.14
N PRO A 316 8.88 -13.36 14.01
CA PRO A 316 8.30 -13.75 12.74
C PRO A 316 7.36 -12.68 12.21
N GLN A 317 7.33 -12.52 10.90
CA GLN A 317 6.32 -11.74 10.19
C GLN A 317 5.20 -12.70 9.79
N ILE A 318 3.97 -12.42 10.18
CA ILE A 318 2.81 -13.27 9.92
C ILE A 318 1.77 -12.49 9.11
N PRO A 319 1.70 -12.74 7.79
CA PRO A 319 0.71 -12.12 6.93
C PRO A 319 -0.73 -12.38 7.40
N GLN A 320 -1.60 -11.42 7.15
CA GLN A 320 -3.01 -11.48 7.54
C GLN A 320 -3.91 -11.40 6.31
N LEU A 321 -5.01 -12.13 6.33
CA LEU A 321 -6.06 -12.08 5.33
C LEU A 321 -7.38 -11.63 5.95
N PHE A 322 -8.04 -10.69 5.31
CA PHE A 322 -9.41 -10.29 5.59
C PHE A 322 -10.25 -10.47 4.32
N THR A 323 -11.22 -11.36 4.36
CA THR A 323 -12.11 -11.64 3.25
C THR A 323 -13.40 -12.30 3.73
N SER A 324 -14.51 -12.06 3.04
CA SER A 324 -15.76 -12.81 3.21
C SER A 324 -15.88 -13.99 2.23
N ASN A 325 -14.94 -14.12 1.28
CA ASN A 325 -14.97 -15.15 0.26
C ASN A 325 -13.57 -15.72 -0.02
N PRO A 326 -13.05 -16.60 0.85
CA PRO A 326 -11.71 -17.18 0.71
C PRO A 326 -11.57 -18.08 -0.52
N ASP A 327 -12.66 -18.74 -0.95
CA ASP A 327 -12.67 -19.67 -2.08
C ASP A 327 -12.82 -18.95 -3.44
N ARG A 328 -12.90 -17.64 -3.45
CA ARG A 328 -12.95 -16.85 -4.68
C ARG A 328 -11.69 -17.05 -5.51
N VAL A 329 -11.86 -17.45 -6.76
CA VAL A 329 -10.76 -17.51 -7.72
C VAL A 329 -10.31 -16.09 -8.06
N LEU A 330 -9.05 -15.78 -7.78
CA LEU A 330 -8.43 -14.50 -8.14
C LEU A 330 -8.12 -14.46 -9.64
N PHE A 331 -7.54 -15.55 -10.14
CA PHE A 331 -7.17 -15.70 -11.55
C PHE A 331 -6.91 -17.18 -11.87
N ARG A 332 -6.87 -17.47 -13.18
CA ARG A 332 -6.58 -18.83 -13.71
C ARG A 332 -5.29 -18.82 -14.50
N LEU A 333 -4.44 -19.77 -14.19
CA LEU A 333 -3.19 -20.03 -14.91
C LEU A 333 -3.46 -20.62 -16.31
N PRO A 334 -2.56 -20.41 -17.26
CA PRO A 334 -2.70 -20.92 -18.64
C PRO A 334 -2.67 -22.45 -18.75
#